data_6e95b8bad6dc4eb7722d49c04aff5def
#
_entry.id   6e95b8bad6dc4eb7722d49c04aff5def
#
_cell.length_a   1.000
_cell.length_b   1.000
_cell.length_c   1.000
_cell.angle_alpha   90.00
_cell.angle_beta   90.00
_cell.angle_gamma   90.00
#
_symmetry.space_group_name_H-M   'P 1'
#
loop_
_entity.id
_entity.type
_entity.pdbx_description
1 polymer ?
#
loop_
_entity_poly.entity_id
_entity_poly.type
_entity_poly.pdbx_seq_one_letter_code
_entity_poly.pdbx_strand_id
1 'polypeptide(L)'
;MKNNRFSPQETARRKRAEEKTAQEMSRNRLVPLFCLLFFLKFLLFDLLWCLDTTFSSFSYPIAYLSKSILALLLTLPLVLRAPRWVEAVVALATDLFLVANLLYFRTYYTAIPLESYALAGNLRDFTASVTESLRWPDLLFPLSTAAAL
;
A
#
# COMPACT_ATOMS: atom_id res chain seq x y z
N MET A 1 29.42 50.07 9.15
CA MET A 1 28.49 48.96 9.41
C MET A 1 27.36 48.99 8.38
N LYS A 2 27.37 48.11 7.37
CA LYS A 2 26.30 48.00 6.36
C LYS A 2 25.15 47.18 6.97
N ASN A 3 24.04 47.86 7.26
CA ASN A 3 22.81 47.23 7.71
C ASN A 3 22.16 46.47 6.53
N ASN A 4 22.39 45.18 6.45
CA ASN A 4 21.78 44.30 5.43
C ASN A 4 20.31 44.05 5.80
N ARG A 5 19.44 45.05 5.61
CA ARG A 5 17.99 44.86 5.68
C ARG A 5 17.52 44.23 4.37
N PHE A 6 17.36 42.93 4.37
CA PHE A 6 16.68 42.26 3.27
C PHE A 6 15.29 42.81 3.07
N SER A 7 14.88 42.97 1.81
CA SER A 7 13.53 43.43 1.51
C SER A 7 12.49 42.42 2.00
N PRO A 8 11.29 42.84 2.39
CA PRO A 8 10.22 41.91 2.79
C PRO A 8 9.92 40.82 1.74
N GLN A 9 10.10 41.15 0.47
CA GLN A 9 9.93 40.21 -0.65
C GLN A 9 11.02 39.15 -0.71
N GLU A 10 12.27 39.48 -0.43
CA GLU A 10 13.39 38.55 -0.37
C GLU A 10 13.25 37.57 0.79
N THR A 11 12.80 38.08 1.94
CA THR A 11 12.52 37.24 3.12
C THR A 11 11.39 36.25 2.86
N ALA A 12 10.33 36.65 2.15
CA ALA A 12 9.23 35.79 1.78
C ALA A 12 9.65 34.72 0.74
N ARG A 13 10.51 35.09 -0.21
CA ARG A 13 11.07 34.13 -1.19
C ARG A 13 11.96 33.09 -0.54
N ARG A 14 12.81 33.49 0.42
CA ARG A 14 13.66 32.55 1.17
C ARG A 14 12.84 31.56 1.99
N LYS A 15 11.83 32.03 2.73
CA LYS A 15 10.93 31.14 3.49
C LYS A 15 10.23 30.12 2.61
N ARG A 16 9.71 30.52 1.46
CA ARG A 16 9.09 29.60 0.49
C ARG A 16 10.08 28.60 -0.10
N ALA A 17 11.33 28.99 -0.32
CA ALA A 17 12.37 28.09 -0.79
C ALA A 17 12.76 27.07 0.30
N GLU A 18 12.91 27.50 1.54
CA GLU A 18 13.19 26.64 2.69
C GLU A 18 12.05 25.65 2.94
N GLU A 19 10.79 26.10 2.88
CA GLU A 19 9.62 25.24 3.00
C GLU A 19 9.57 24.16 1.91
N LYS A 20 9.83 24.54 0.65
CA LYS A 20 9.91 23.57 -0.47
C LYS A 20 11.02 22.55 -0.28
N THR A 21 12.20 23.00 0.13
CA THR A 21 13.35 22.10 0.38
C THR A 21 13.07 21.15 1.53
N ALA A 22 12.42 21.64 2.60
CA ALA A 22 12.02 20.81 3.73
C ALA A 22 10.95 19.78 3.32
N GLN A 23 9.98 20.18 2.50
CA GLN A 23 8.97 19.25 1.96
C GLN A 23 9.59 18.19 1.04
N GLU A 24 10.52 18.56 0.17
CA GLU A 24 11.23 17.63 -0.71
C GLU A 24 12.09 16.64 0.09
N MET A 25 12.82 17.12 1.11
CA MET A 25 13.60 16.24 1.99
C MET A 25 12.70 15.27 2.78
N SER A 26 11.58 15.73 3.29
CA SER A 26 10.61 14.86 3.97
C SER A 26 10.05 13.82 3.03
N ARG A 27 9.67 14.18 1.80
CA ARG A 27 9.18 13.25 0.80
C ARG A 27 10.22 12.20 0.42
N ASN A 28 11.46 12.59 0.20
CA ASN A 28 12.54 11.67 -0.17
C ASN A 28 12.84 10.63 0.93
N ARG A 29 12.58 10.92 2.19
CA ARG A 29 12.71 9.94 3.29
C ARG A 29 11.52 8.99 3.38
N LEU A 30 10.32 9.45 3.05
CA LEU A 30 9.11 8.64 3.16
C LEU A 30 8.92 7.67 1.98
N VAL A 31 9.40 8.02 0.78
CA VAL A 31 9.32 7.15 -0.39
C VAL A 31 9.92 5.76 -0.15
N PRO A 32 11.17 5.61 0.35
CA PRO A 32 11.73 4.28 0.57
C PRO A 32 11.00 3.50 1.67
N LEU A 33 10.49 4.17 2.69
CA LEU A 33 9.69 3.54 3.73
C LEU A 33 8.38 3.00 3.16
N PHE A 34 7.68 3.80 2.36
CA PHE A 34 6.45 3.38 1.69
C PHE A 34 6.70 2.19 0.75
N CYS A 35 7.77 2.26 -0.06
CA CYS A 35 8.15 1.16 -0.94
C CYS A 35 8.45 -0.13 -0.17
N LEU A 36 9.18 -0.03 0.95
CA LEU A 36 9.48 -1.17 1.80
C LEU A 36 8.20 -1.78 2.40
N LEU A 37 7.32 -0.96 2.95
CA LEU A 37 6.06 -1.42 3.53
C LEU A 37 5.16 -2.05 2.46
N PHE A 38 5.11 -1.45 1.28
CA PHE A 38 4.34 -1.99 0.16
C PHE A 38 4.87 -3.34 -0.30
N PHE A 39 6.19 -3.48 -0.41
CA PHE A 39 6.85 -4.75 -0.72
C PHE A 39 6.55 -5.83 0.34
N LEU A 40 6.66 -5.46 1.63
CA LEU A 40 6.37 -6.37 2.73
C LEU A 40 4.90 -6.83 2.75
N LYS A 41 3.96 -5.97 2.32
CA LYS A 41 2.54 -6.36 2.17
C LYS A 41 2.34 -7.49 1.17
N PHE A 42 2.96 -7.40 0.00
CA PHE A 42 2.85 -8.47 -0.98
C PHE A 42 3.51 -9.76 -0.51
N LEU A 43 4.65 -9.68 0.17
CA LEU A 43 5.27 -10.86 0.79
C LEU A 43 4.37 -11.47 1.89
N LEU A 44 3.75 -10.64 2.72
CA LEU A 44 2.81 -11.10 3.74
C LEU A 44 1.60 -11.76 3.09
N PHE A 45 1.05 -11.18 2.03
CA PHE A 45 -0.05 -11.77 1.29
C PHE A 45 0.32 -13.15 0.74
N ASP A 46 1.46 -13.26 0.05
CA ASP A 46 1.93 -14.54 -0.49
C ASP A 46 2.16 -15.57 0.63
N LEU A 47 2.72 -15.15 1.77
CA LEU A 47 2.91 -16.02 2.94
C LEU A 47 1.56 -16.53 3.49
N LEU A 48 0.59 -15.64 3.71
CA LEU A 48 -0.73 -16.03 4.22
C LEU A 48 -1.48 -16.92 3.23
N TRP A 49 -1.36 -16.60 1.93
CA TRP A 49 -1.92 -17.44 0.88
C TRP A 49 -1.33 -18.83 0.90
N CYS A 50 -0.01 -18.97 1.05
CA CYS A 50 0.66 -20.26 1.15
C CYS A 50 0.26 -21.05 2.40
N LEU A 51 0.07 -20.36 3.53
CA LEU A 51 -0.35 -21.02 4.77
C LEU A 51 -1.82 -21.51 4.71
N ASP A 52 -2.65 -20.84 3.95
CA ASP A 52 -4.05 -21.20 3.75
C ASP A 52 -4.24 -22.28 2.65
N THR A 53 -3.21 -22.54 1.84
CA THR A 53 -3.22 -23.62 0.84
C THR A 53 -2.66 -24.92 1.42
N THR A 54 -3.21 -26.06 1.00
CA THR A 54 -2.68 -27.40 1.32
C THR A 54 -1.37 -27.70 0.56
N PHE A 55 -1.05 -26.93 -0.46
CA PHE A 55 0.21 -27.01 -1.17
C PHE A 55 1.24 -26.13 -0.49
N SER A 56 2.38 -26.70 -0.10
CA SER A 56 3.53 -25.94 0.36
C SER A 56 4.13 -25.15 -0.81
N SER A 57 3.51 -24.03 -1.14
CA SER A 57 3.89 -23.15 -2.26
C SER A 57 5.24 -22.48 -2.08
N PHE A 58 5.94 -22.71 -0.97
CA PHE A 58 7.35 -22.35 -0.76
C PHE A 58 8.31 -22.99 -1.76
N SER A 59 7.82 -23.90 -2.63
CA SER A 59 8.61 -24.50 -3.70
C SER A 59 9.16 -23.50 -4.73
N TYR A 60 8.61 -22.28 -4.79
CA TYR A 60 9.01 -21.25 -5.78
C TYR A 60 9.21 -19.87 -5.16
N PRO A 61 10.15 -19.67 -4.22
CA PRO A 61 10.37 -18.39 -3.56
C PRO A 61 10.72 -17.26 -4.54
N ILE A 62 11.41 -17.58 -5.65
CA ILE A 62 11.76 -16.62 -6.70
C ILE A 62 10.50 -16.06 -7.38
N ALA A 63 9.46 -16.87 -7.57
CA ALA A 63 8.21 -16.42 -8.17
C ALA A 63 7.48 -15.41 -7.28
N TYR A 64 7.49 -15.59 -5.96
CA TYR A 64 6.88 -14.64 -5.01
C TYR A 64 7.65 -13.34 -4.94
N LEU A 65 8.98 -13.41 -4.86
CA LEU A 65 9.83 -12.22 -4.89
C LEU A 65 9.66 -11.43 -6.20
N SER A 66 9.59 -12.10 -7.34
CA SER A 66 9.40 -11.44 -8.63
C SER A 66 8.05 -10.73 -8.74
N LYS A 67 6.97 -11.32 -8.24
CA LYS A 67 5.64 -10.68 -8.17
C LYS A 67 5.64 -9.44 -7.28
N SER A 68 6.23 -9.53 -6.10
CA SER A 68 6.34 -8.41 -5.17
C SER A 68 7.17 -7.27 -5.74
N ILE A 69 8.28 -7.59 -6.43
CA ILE A 69 9.10 -6.59 -7.12
C ILE A 69 8.33 -5.96 -8.28
N LEU A 70 7.61 -6.75 -9.08
CA LEU A 70 6.81 -6.22 -10.18
C LEU A 70 5.72 -5.27 -9.68
N ALA A 71 5.01 -5.65 -8.62
CA ALA A 71 4.00 -4.81 -8.01
C ALA A 71 4.60 -3.49 -7.49
N LEU A 72 5.78 -3.55 -6.87
CA LEU A 72 6.51 -2.37 -6.44
C LEU A 72 6.90 -1.48 -7.62
N LEU A 73 7.42 -2.05 -8.71
CA LEU A 73 7.81 -1.29 -9.91
C LEU A 73 6.61 -0.60 -10.56
N LEU A 74 5.44 -1.23 -10.57
CA LEU A 74 4.22 -0.64 -11.10
C LEU A 74 3.70 0.52 -10.23
N THR A 75 3.87 0.44 -8.93
CA THR A 75 3.44 1.48 -7.99
C THR A 75 4.45 2.61 -7.81
N LEU A 76 5.73 2.37 -8.07
CA LEU A 76 6.82 3.32 -7.89
C LEU A 76 6.61 4.67 -8.62
N PRO A 77 6.19 4.72 -9.91
CA PRO A 77 5.94 6.00 -10.59
C PRO A 77 4.82 6.81 -9.94
N LEU A 78 3.82 6.11 -9.38
CA LEU A 78 2.72 6.73 -8.66
C LEU A 78 3.24 7.37 -7.36
N VAL A 79 3.99 6.62 -6.55
CA VAL A 79 4.57 7.09 -5.28
C VAL A 79 5.51 8.28 -5.49
N LEU A 80 6.27 8.30 -6.59
CA LEU A 80 7.22 9.39 -6.90
C LEU A 80 6.55 10.69 -7.32
N ARG A 81 5.37 10.63 -7.97
CA ARG A 81 4.72 11.79 -8.60
C ARG A 81 3.38 12.17 -7.98
N ALA A 82 2.69 11.25 -7.34
CA ALA A 82 1.36 11.49 -6.80
C ALA A 82 1.38 12.32 -5.51
N PRO A 83 0.32 13.07 -5.22
CA PRO A 83 0.14 13.67 -3.92
C PRO A 83 -0.20 12.59 -2.87
N ARG A 84 0.13 12.84 -1.60
CA ARG A 84 -0.03 11.86 -0.50
C ARG A 84 -1.43 11.24 -0.38
N TRP A 85 -2.48 12.02 -0.67
CA TRP A 85 -3.84 11.49 -0.61
C TRP A 85 -4.09 10.38 -1.66
N VAL A 86 -3.46 10.49 -2.85
CA VAL A 86 -3.53 9.43 -3.89
C VAL A 86 -2.77 8.20 -3.43
N GLU A 87 -1.60 8.37 -2.82
CA GLU A 87 -0.84 7.26 -2.23
C GLU A 87 -1.67 6.53 -1.17
N ALA A 88 -2.36 7.28 -0.29
CA ALA A 88 -3.25 6.73 0.72
C ALA A 88 -4.41 5.94 0.11
N VAL A 89 -5.08 6.50 -0.89
CA VAL A 89 -6.21 5.84 -1.57
C VAL A 89 -5.75 4.55 -2.26
N VAL A 90 -4.60 4.59 -2.96
CA VAL A 90 -4.05 3.40 -3.64
C VAL A 90 -3.63 2.34 -2.62
N ALA A 91 -3.00 2.73 -1.51
CA ALA A 91 -2.61 1.79 -0.47
C ALA A 91 -3.83 1.13 0.18
N LEU A 92 -4.87 1.90 0.53
CA LEU A 92 -6.11 1.36 1.08
C LEU A 92 -6.86 0.47 0.08
N ALA A 93 -6.93 0.87 -1.19
CA ALA A 93 -7.53 0.05 -2.23
C ALA A 93 -6.78 -1.28 -2.40
N THR A 94 -5.45 -1.24 -2.33
CA THR A 94 -4.60 -2.45 -2.36
C THR A 94 -4.87 -3.33 -1.14
N ASP A 95 -4.93 -2.76 0.06
CA ASP A 95 -5.24 -3.52 1.28
C ASP A 95 -6.59 -4.22 1.18
N LEU A 96 -7.61 -3.49 0.75
CA LEU A 96 -8.95 -4.04 0.56
C LEU A 96 -8.93 -5.19 -0.45
N PHE A 97 -8.22 -5.01 -1.57
CA PHE A 97 -8.08 -6.04 -2.60
C PHE A 97 -7.36 -7.29 -2.08
N LEU A 98 -6.26 -7.14 -1.36
CA LEU A 98 -5.48 -8.26 -0.82
C LEU A 98 -6.28 -9.02 0.24
N VAL A 99 -6.89 -8.31 1.19
CA VAL A 99 -7.71 -8.92 2.24
C VAL A 99 -8.94 -9.61 1.64
N ALA A 100 -9.64 -8.96 0.70
CA ALA A 100 -10.78 -9.56 0.03
C ALA A 100 -10.42 -10.89 -0.68
N ASN A 101 -9.27 -10.94 -1.37
CA ASN A 101 -8.80 -12.16 -2.00
C ASN A 101 -8.46 -13.26 -0.98
N LEU A 102 -7.83 -12.93 0.16
CA LEU A 102 -7.56 -13.90 1.23
C LEU A 102 -8.86 -14.47 1.81
N LEU A 103 -9.84 -13.62 2.12
CA LEU A 103 -11.12 -14.03 2.67
C LEU A 103 -11.88 -14.90 1.68
N TYR A 104 -11.91 -14.49 0.41
CA TYR A 104 -12.55 -15.27 -0.64
C TYR A 104 -11.88 -16.63 -0.83
N PHE A 105 -10.54 -16.65 -0.81
CA PHE A 105 -9.78 -17.90 -0.93
C PHE A 105 -10.08 -18.87 0.22
N ARG A 106 -10.17 -18.38 1.46
CA ARG A 106 -10.50 -19.20 2.64
C ARG A 106 -11.90 -19.83 2.55
N THR A 107 -12.81 -19.13 1.86
CA THR A 107 -14.20 -19.60 1.71
C THR A 107 -14.37 -20.50 0.49
N TYR A 108 -13.75 -20.17 -0.62
CA TYR A 108 -14.01 -20.82 -1.92
C TYR A 108 -12.82 -21.57 -2.51
N TYR A 109 -11.65 -21.52 -1.87
CA TYR A 109 -10.39 -22.14 -2.32
C TYR A 109 -9.93 -21.69 -3.70
N THR A 110 -10.34 -20.50 -4.14
CA THR A 110 -9.94 -19.89 -5.41
C THR A 110 -9.80 -18.38 -5.25
N ALA A 111 -9.05 -17.73 -6.15
CA ALA A 111 -9.00 -16.28 -6.22
C ALA A 111 -10.34 -15.70 -6.71
N ILE A 112 -10.64 -14.45 -6.35
CA ILE A 112 -11.85 -13.77 -6.81
C ILE A 112 -11.81 -13.68 -8.35
N PRO A 113 -12.76 -14.31 -9.07
CA PRO A 113 -12.83 -14.18 -10.53
C PRO A 113 -13.22 -12.74 -10.90
N LEU A 114 -12.69 -12.25 -12.03
CA LEU A 114 -12.96 -10.88 -12.49
C LEU A 114 -14.46 -10.57 -12.66
N GLU A 115 -15.24 -11.58 -13.01
CA GLU A 115 -16.68 -11.48 -13.17
C GLU A 115 -17.40 -11.18 -11.84
N SER A 116 -16.85 -11.65 -10.72
CA SER A 116 -17.42 -11.41 -9.39
C SER A 116 -17.30 -9.95 -8.94
N TYR A 117 -16.35 -9.19 -9.47
CA TYR A 117 -16.28 -7.75 -9.21
C TYR A 117 -17.46 -6.97 -9.81
N ALA A 118 -18.02 -7.45 -10.91
CA ALA A 118 -19.23 -6.88 -11.50
C ALA A 118 -20.48 -7.13 -10.64
N LEU A 119 -20.46 -8.19 -9.82
CA LEU A 119 -21.54 -8.58 -8.91
C LEU A 119 -21.37 -8.01 -7.49
N ALA A 120 -20.42 -7.11 -7.28
CA ALA A 120 -20.14 -6.50 -5.98
C ALA A 120 -21.35 -5.80 -5.32
N GLY A 121 -22.43 -5.55 -6.08
CA GLY A 121 -23.72 -5.09 -5.55
C GLY A 121 -24.40 -6.07 -4.59
N ASN A 122 -24.07 -7.35 -4.64
CA ASN A 122 -24.64 -8.41 -3.80
C ASN A 122 -23.79 -8.70 -2.52
N LEU A 123 -22.91 -7.78 -2.15
CA LEU A 123 -22.03 -7.91 -0.97
C LEU A 123 -22.78 -8.14 0.34
N ARG A 124 -24.08 -7.90 0.38
CA ARG A 124 -24.91 -8.03 1.59
C ARG A 124 -24.95 -9.48 2.12
N ASP A 125 -24.92 -10.47 1.22
CA ASP A 125 -24.95 -11.89 1.59
C ASP A 125 -23.58 -12.42 1.98
N PHE A 126 -22.51 -11.68 1.65
CA PHE A 126 -21.13 -12.02 1.95
C PHE A 126 -20.66 -11.61 3.36
N THR A 127 -21.36 -10.68 4.01
CA THR A 127 -20.87 -10.06 5.26
C THR A 127 -20.73 -11.06 6.40
N ALA A 128 -21.63 -12.02 6.53
CA ALA A 128 -21.57 -13.04 7.59
C ALA A 128 -20.36 -13.98 7.39
N SER A 129 -20.18 -14.52 6.20
CA SER A 129 -19.06 -15.42 5.88
C SER A 129 -17.69 -14.71 5.94
N VAL A 130 -17.65 -13.43 5.61
CA VAL A 130 -16.44 -12.60 5.66
C VAL A 130 -15.98 -12.38 7.10
N THR A 131 -16.90 -12.08 8.01
CA THR A 131 -16.55 -11.84 9.42
C THR A 131 -16.01 -13.09 10.11
N GLU A 132 -16.53 -14.27 9.77
CA GLU A 132 -16.04 -15.55 10.29
C GLU A 132 -14.66 -15.95 9.72
N SER A 133 -14.35 -15.50 8.53
CA SER A 133 -13.09 -15.83 7.84
C SER A 133 -11.94 -14.85 8.18
N LEU A 134 -12.23 -13.73 8.84
CA LEU A 134 -11.24 -12.72 9.22
C LEU A 134 -10.29 -13.24 10.28
N ARG A 135 -8.99 -13.14 10.04
CA ARG A 135 -7.94 -13.54 10.97
C ARG A 135 -7.08 -12.36 11.42
N TRP A 136 -6.46 -12.51 12.56
CA TRP A 136 -5.54 -11.52 13.12
C TRP A 136 -4.51 -10.94 12.15
N PRO A 137 -3.80 -11.77 11.34
CA PRO A 137 -2.80 -11.25 10.42
C PRO A 137 -3.37 -10.35 9.33
N ASP A 138 -4.66 -10.46 9.00
CA ASP A 138 -5.30 -9.65 7.97
C ASP A 138 -5.36 -8.17 8.35
N LEU A 139 -5.38 -7.87 9.66
CA LEU A 139 -5.34 -6.50 10.18
C LEU A 139 -4.01 -5.81 9.97
N LEU A 140 -2.92 -6.56 9.71
CA LEU A 140 -1.61 -5.99 9.42
C LEU A 140 -1.59 -5.17 8.13
N PHE A 141 -2.47 -5.50 7.15
CA PHE A 141 -2.57 -4.74 5.90
C PHE A 141 -3.00 -3.28 6.16
N PRO A 142 -4.19 -3.01 6.72
CA PRO A 142 -4.60 -1.63 6.96
C PRO A 142 -3.76 -0.93 8.04
N LEU A 143 -3.26 -1.65 9.05
CA LEU A 143 -2.39 -1.08 10.07
C LEU A 143 -1.06 -0.59 9.48
N SER A 144 -0.47 -1.34 8.54
CA SER A 144 0.76 -0.93 7.86
C SER A 144 0.55 0.31 6.98
N THR A 145 -0.61 0.45 6.35
CA THR A 145 -0.98 1.67 5.63
C THR A 145 -1.13 2.85 6.59
N ALA A 146 -1.83 2.68 7.69
CA ALA A 146 -1.99 3.73 8.70
C ALA A 146 -0.65 4.18 9.31
N ALA A 147 0.32 3.26 9.44
CA ALA A 147 1.66 3.59 9.92
C ALA A 147 2.55 4.30 8.88
N ALA A 148 2.24 4.15 7.58
CA ALA A 148 3.00 4.73 6.48
C ALA A 148 2.54 6.15 6.09
N LEU A 149 1.33 6.54 6.47
CA LEU A 149 0.68 7.84 6.16
C LEU A 149 0.93 8.86 7.25
#